data_ab69f1d926b801599719b1d5ae00f61e
#
_entry.id   ab69f1d926b801599719b1d5ae00f61e
#
_cell.length_a   1.000
_cell.length_b   1.000
_cell.length_c   1.000
_cell.angle_alpha   90.00
_cell.angle_beta   90.00
_cell.angle_gamma   90.00
#
_symmetry.space_group_name_H-M   'P 1'
#
loop_
_entity.id
_entity.type
_entity.pdbx_description
1 polymer ?
#
loop_
_entity_poly.entity_id
_entity_poly.type
_entity_poly.pdbx_seq_one_letter_code
_entity_poly.pdbx_strand_id
1 'polypeptide(L)'
;MKLKYCVYVLLSLKDKKLYIGLTKNLKQRLTDHFKGKSFATKSRRPFKLIYCEYFLSEHDAYRREKYLKTTVGKKMLKFTLRKSLSLSSSE
;
A
#
# COMPACT_ATOMS: atom_id res chain seq x y z
N MET A 1 17.23 16.98 1.84
CA MET A 1 17.46 15.53 1.99
C MET A 1 16.25 14.78 1.46
N LYS A 2 16.48 13.76 0.65
CA LYS A 2 15.40 13.05 -0.02
C LYS A 2 14.91 11.86 0.82
N LEU A 3 13.60 11.75 1.01
CA LEU A 3 13.01 10.63 1.73
C LEU A 3 12.97 9.42 0.78
N LYS A 4 13.56 8.30 1.18
CA LYS A 4 13.82 7.15 0.33
C LYS A 4 12.84 6.00 0.50
N TYR A 5 12.38 5.80 1.72
CA TYR A 5 11.67 4.58 2.08
C TYR A 5 10.17 4.84 2.08
N CYS A 6 9.47 4.18 1.18
CA CYS A 6 8.04 4.41 0.98
C CYS A 6 7.24 3.21 1.48
N VAL A 7 6.30 3.48 2.40
CA VAL A 7 5.26 2.52 2.76
C VAL A 7 4.06 2.88 1.90
N TYR A 8 3.57 1.91 1.12
CA TYR A 8 2.48 2.15 0.18
C TYR A 8 1.32 1.21 0.46
N VAL A 9 0.12 1.63 0.08
CA VAL A 9 -1.10 0.87 0.27
C VAL A 9 -1.82 0.74 -1.06
N LEU A 10 -2.06 -0.49 -1.47
CA LEU A 10 -2.83 -0.81 -2.68
C LEU A 10 -4.21 -1.33 -2.28
N LEU A 11 -5.21 -0.98 -3.06
CA LEU A 11 -6.55 -1.57 -2.95
C LEU A 11 -6.73 -2.55 -4.09
N SER A 12 -7.00 -3.81 -3.77
CA SER A 12 -7.37 -4.79 -4.79
C SER A 12 -8.80 -4.51 -5.24
N LEU A 13 -8.99 -4.31 -6.53
CA LEU A 13 -10.32 -4.12 -7.09
C LEU A 13 -11.05 -5.45 -7.27
N LYS A 14 -10.32 -6.56 -7.11
CA LYS A 14 -10.88 -7.90 -7.18
C LYS A 14 -11.51 -8.33 -5.86
N ASP A 15 -10.75 -8.26 -4.74
CA ASP A 15 -11.22 -8.72 -3.44
C ASP A 15 -11.55 -7.59 -2.46
N LYS A 16 -11.31 -6.33 -2.86
CA LYS A 16 -11.59 -5.13 -2.05
C LYS A 16 -10.78 -5.06 -0.76
N LYS A 17 -9.70 -5.82 -0.68
CA LYS A 17 -8.81 -5.81 0.48
C LYS A 17 -7.55 -5.01 0.19
N LEU A 18 -6.91 -4.56 1.26
CA LEU A 18 -5.69 -3.75 1.16
C LEU A 18 -4.44 -4.64 1.09
N TYR A 19 -3.43 -4.11 0.42
CA TYR A 19 -2.08 -4.68 0.44
C TYR A 19 -1.12 -3.58 0.86
N ILE A 20 -0.31 -3.83 1.87
CA ILE A 20 0.66 -2.88 2.40
C ILE A 20 2.07 -3.38 2.08
N GLY A 21 2.90 -2.49 1.52
CA GLY A 21 4.27 -2.84 1.17
C GLY A 21 5.25 -1.73 1.48
N LEU A 22 6.52 -2.06 1.39
CA LEU A 22 7.64 -1.14 1.61
C LEU A 22 8.59 -1.23 0.42
N THR A 23 9.01 -0.09 -0.10
CA THR A 23 9.92 -0.06 -1.23
C THR A 23 10.82 1.17 -1.20
N LYS A 24 11.99 1.06 -1.84
CA LYS A 24 12.88 2.20 -2.11
C LYS A 24 12.56 2.83 -3.46
N ASN A 25 11.76 2.18 -4.29
CA ASN A 25 11.43 2.65 -5.63
C ASN A 25 9.96 2.36 -5.92
N LEU A 26 9.11 3.31 -5.56
CA LEU A 26 7.66 3.15 -5.68
C LEU A 26 7.23 2.90 -7.12
N LYS A 27 7.78 3.67 -8.06
CA LYS A 27 7.39 3.54 -9.47
C LYS A 27 7.65 2.12 -10.01
N GLN A 28 8.84 1.58 -9.75
CA GLN A 28 9.19 0.24 -10.19
C GLN A 28 8.32 -0.81 -9.51
N ARG A 29 8.10 -0.65 -8.20
CA ARG A 29 7.29 -1.62 -7.44
C ARG A 29 5.84 -1.64 -7.89
N LEU A 30 5.27 -0.46 -8.18
CA LEU A 30 3.91 -0.37 -8.72
C LEU A 30 3.81 -1.06 -10.08
N THR A 31 4.82 -0.83 -10.94
CA THR A 31 4.88 -1.48 -12.24
C THR A 31 4.87 -3.00 -12.09
N ASP A 32 5.66 -3.52 -11.15
CA ASP A 32 5.73 -4.96 -10.89
C ASP A 32 4.37 -5.51 -10.43
N HIS A 33 3.70 -4.81 -9.51
CA HIS A 33 2.38 -5.24 -9.05
C HIS A 33 1.35 -5.22 -10.19
N PHE A 34 1.33 -4.13 -10.96
CA PHE A 34 0.34 -3.96 -12.02
C PHE A 34 0.53 -4.96 -13.16
N LYS A 35 1.78 -5.35 -13.43
CA LYS A 35 2.10 -6.33 -14.47
C LYS A 35 2.02 -7.78 -13.99
N GLY A 36 1.75 -7.99 -12.70
CA GLY A 36 1.63 -9.34 -12.15
C GLY A 36 2.96 -10.04 -11.91
N LYS A 37 4.05 -9.27 -11.75
CA LYS A 37 5.38 -9.82 -11.46
C LYS A 37 5.57 -10.17 -9.99
N SER A 38 4.74 -9.63 -9.09
CA SER A 38 4.82 -9.90 -7.67
C SER A 38 3.93 -11.10 -7.34
N PHE A 39 4.52 -12.17 -6.84
CA PHE A 39 3.80 -13.40 -6.51
C PHE A 39 2.67 -13.14 -5.52
N ALA A 40 2.93 -12.30 -4.50
CA ALA A 40 1.96 -12.04 -3.43
C ALA A 40 0.69 -11.35 -3.91
N THR A 41 0.74 -10.62 -5.03
CA THR A 41 -0.39 -9.82 -5.50
C THR A 41 -0.91 -10.23 -6.88
N LYS A 42 -0.18 -11.10 -7.56
CA LYS A 42 -0.50 -11.51 -8.92
C LYS A 42 -1.97 -11.93 -9.11
N SER A 43 -2.48 -12.75 -8.22
CA SER A 43 -3.84 -13.29 -8.31
C SER A 43 -4.92 -12.33 -7.83
N ARG A 44 -4.54 -11.20 -7.23
CA ARG A 44 -5.46 -10.23 -6.65
C ARG A 44 -5.61 -8.96 -7.49
N ARG A 45 -5.01 -8.95 -8.69
CA ARG A 45 -5.13 -7.81 -9.61
C ARG A 45 -6.55 -7.64 -10.11
N PRO A 46 -6.94 -6.44 -10.55
CA PRO A 46 -6.14 -5.21 -10.62
C PRO A 46 -6.10 -4.47 -9.29
N PHE A 47 -5.07 -3.62 -9.15
CA PHE A 47 -4.84 -2.82 -7.95
C PHE A 47 -4.88 -1.33 -8.26
N LYS A 48 -5.19 -0.55 -7.23
CA LYS A 48 -5.15 0.90 -7.27
C LYS A 48 -4.31 1.39 -6.10
N LEU A 49 -3.35 2.27 -6.38
CA LEU A 49 -2.58 2.92 -5.31
C LEU A 49 -3.48 3.95 -4.66
N ILE A 50 -3.71 3.83 -3.34
CA ILE A 50 -4.60 4.74 -2.61
C ILE A 50 -3.88 5.56 -1.55
N TYR A 51 -2.65 5.20 -1.19
CA TYR A 51 -1.93 5.91 -0.13
C TYR A 51 -0.47 5.54 -0.14
N CYS A 52 0.40 6.51 0.20
CA CYS A 52 1.80 6.24 0.45
C CYS A 52 2.35 7.26 1.44
N GLU A 53 3.37 6.85 2.19
CA GLU A 53 4.10 7.73 3.09
C GLU A 53 5.58 7.42 3.02
N TYR A 54 6.42 8.46 3.16
CA TYR A 54 7.86 8.36 2.99
C TYR A 54 8.59 8.61 4.28
N PHE A 55 9.69 7.88 4.48
CA PHE A 55 10.52 7.97 5.67
C PHE A 55 11.98 8.15 5.29
N LEU A 56 12.71 8.86 6.12
CA LEU A 56 14.15 9.00 5.97
C LEU A 56 14.86 7.71 6.42
N SER A 57 14.37 7.09 7.49
CA SER A 57 14.97 5.89 8.08
C SER A 57 14.23 4.63 7.61
N GLU A 58 15.00 3.63 7.18
CA GLU A 58 14.44 2.33 6.82
C GLU A 58 13.78 1.65 8.01
N HIS A 59 14.37 1.79 9.20
CA HIS A 59 13.80 1.20 10.42
C HIS A 59 12.43 1.77 10.74
N ASP A 60 12.26 3.08 10.57
CA ASP A 60 10.96 3.72 10.80
C ASP A 60 9.91 3.22 9.81
N ALA A 61 10.30 3.12 8.54
CA ALA A 61 9.42 2.63 7.50
C ALA A 61 9.02 1.17 7.76
N TYR A 62 9.97 0.34 8.18
CA TYR A 62 9.73 -1.06 8.47
C TYR A 62 8.75 -1.23 9.63
N ARG A 63 8.94 -0.47 10.72
CA ARG A 63 8.02 -0.51 11.86
C ARG A 63 6.62 -0.09 11.45
N ARG A 64 6.53 0.94 10.62
CA ARG A 64 5.24 1.45 10.14
C ARG A 64 4.53 0.41 9.28
N GLU A 65 5.24 -0.22 8.36
CA GLU A 65 4.69 -1.28 7.53
C GLU A 65 4.14 -2.42 8.39
N LYS A 66 4.91 -2.88 9.36
CA LYS A 66 4.47 -3.96 10.26
C LYS A 66 3.23 -3.56 11.04
N TYR A 67 3.19 -2.33 11.55
CA TYR A 67 2.03 -1.83 12.29
C TYR A 67 0.77 -1.83 11.42
N LEU A 68 0.90 -1.33 10.19
CA LEU A 68 -0.26 -1.24 9.29
C LEU A 68 -0.78 -2.62 8.87
N LYS A 69 0.01 -3.67 9.02
CA LYS A 69 -0.42 -5.04 8.74
C LYS A 69 -1.16 -5.68 9.91
N THR A 70 -1.12 -5.08 11.10
CA THR A 70 -1.88 -5.57 12.24
C THR A 70 -3.36 -5.22 12.10
N THR A 71 -4.22 -5.91 12.86
CA THR A 71 -5.65 -5.62 12.86
C THR A 71 -5.93 -4.17 13.25
N VAL A 72 -5.26 -3.69 14.32
CA VAL A 72 -5.42 -2.30 14.79
C VAL A 72 -4.94 -1.32 13.74
N GLY A 73 -3.76 -1.55 13.16
CA GLY A 73 -3.21 -0.67 12.14
C GLY A 73 -4.10 -0.60 10.91
N LYS A 74 -4.67 -1.73 10.48
CA LYS A 74 -5.58 -1.75 9.34
C LYS A 74 -6.87 -0.98 9.62
N LYS A 75 -7.38 -1.07 10.84
CA LYS A 75 -8.56 -0.28 11.23
C LYS A 75 -8.27 1.22 11.18
N MET A 76 -7.11 1.62 11.72
CA MET A 76 -6.69 3.02 11.70
C MET A 76 -6.51 3.50 10.26
N LEU A 77 -5.89 2.69 9.42
CA LEU A 77 -5.65 3.00 8.02
C LEU A 77 -6.98 3.18 7.27
N LYS A 78 -7.93 2.27 7.46
CA LYS A 78 -9.25 2.36 6.83
C LYS A 78 -10.01 3.61 7.27
N PHE A 79 -9.87 3.99 8.53
CA PHE A 79 -10.49 5.21 9.03
C PHE A 79 -9.83 6.45 8.42
N THR A 80 -8.49 6.47 8.39
CA THR A 80 -7.73 7.56 7.77
C THR A 80 -8.11 7.73 6.30
N LEU A 81 -8.31 6.62 5.59
CA LEU A 81 -8.57 6.61 4.16
C LEU A 81 -10.06 6.43 3.82
N ARG A 82 -10.94 6.64 4.76
CA ARG A 82 -12.38 6.34 4.56
C ARG A 82 -12.99 7.03 3.34
N LYS A 83 -12.57 8.26 3.06
CA LYS A 83 -13.06 8.99 1.88
C LYS A 83 -12.45 8.43 0.59
N SER A 84 -11.15 8.13 0.63
CA SER A 84 -10.47 7.54 -0.53
C SER A 84 -11.07 6.19 -0.90
N LEU A 85 -11.38 5.37 0.12
CA LEU A 85 -12.01 4.07 -0.09
C LEU A 85 -13.43 4.22 -0.64
N SER A 86 -14.18 5.20 -0.16
CA SER A 86 -15.52 5.49 -0.67
C SER A 86 -15.48 5.89 -2.14
N LEU A 87 -14.55 6.77 -2.52
CA LEU A 87 -14.39 7.21 -3.91
C LEU A 87 -13.99 6.04 -4.82
N SER A 88 -13.12 5.15 -4.34
CA SER A 88 -12.67 4.00 -5.11
C SER A 88 -13.79 2.96 -5.30
N SER A 89 -14.69 2.84 -4.33
CA SER A 89 -15.79 1.87 -4.38
C SER A 89 -16.89 2.27 -5.36
N SER A 90 -16.98 3.55 -5.69
CA SER A 90 -18.01 4.06 -6.59
C SER A 90 -17.62 4.04 -8.06
N GLU A 91 -16.41 3.59 -8.37
CA GLU A 91 -15.94 3.49 -9.75
C GLU A 91 -16.41 2.23 -10.46
#